data_df9cf18d7921374fa85511091fdfa93b
#
_entry.id   df9cf18d7921374fa85511091fdfa93b
#
_cell.length_a   1.000
_cell.length_b   1.000
_cell.length_c   1.000
_cell.angle_alpha   90.00
_cell.angle_beta   90.00
_cell.angle_gamma   90.00
#
_symmetry.space_group_name_H-M   'P 1'
#
loop_
_entity.id
_entity.type
_entity.pdbx_description
1 polymer ?
#
loop_
_entity_poly.entity_id
_entity_poly.type
_entity_poly.pdbx_seq_one_letter_code
_entity_poly.pdbx_strand_id
1 'polypeptide(L)'
;MTLSLNSNSFNAVIYGCSGRVLKSEEKSFFTDVRPTGFILFERNCQNPDQVRRLVNDLLDCIGNNYAPILIDQEGGAVSRLDNIINPSQFGKKRL
;
A
#
# COMPACT_ATOMS: atom_id res chain seq x y z
N MET A 1 -7.23 -1.40 -9.04
CA MET A 1 -6.92 -2.80 -9.25
C MET A 1 -7.06 -3.61 -7.99
N THR A 2 -7.53 -4.79 -8.09
CA THR A 2 -7.77 -5.64 -6.93
C THR A 2 -7.12 -6.99 -7.12
N LEU A 3 -6.43 -7.45 -6.08
CA LEU A 3 -5.91 -8.80 -6.06
C LEU A 3 -6.55 -9.52 -4.89
N SER A 4 -7.11 -10.68 -5.16
CA SER A 4 -7.71 -11.47 -4.12
C SER A 4 -6.78 -12.62 -3.78
N LEU A 5 -6.28 -12.61 -2.55
CA LEU A 5 -5.40 -13.65 -2.10
C LEU A 5 -6.23 -14.61 -1.29
N ASN A 6 -6.47 -15.74 -1.83
CA ASN A 6 -7.36 -16.61 -1.28
C ASN A 6 -7.10 -17.20 -0.01
N SER A 7 -8.02 -17.42 0.76
CA SER A 7 -7.92 -18.17 1.94
C SER A 7 -9.19 -18.91 2.18
N ASN A 8 -9.12 -20.02 2.80
CA ASN A 8 -10.32 -20.80 3.02
C ASN A 8 -11.20 -20.21 4.07
N SER A 9 -10.65 -19.55 5.06
CA SER A 9 -11.46 -19.07 6.16
C SER A 9 -11.80 -17.62 6.07
N PHE A 10 -11.10 -16.86 5.28
CA PHE A 10 -11.43 -15.47 5.06
C PHE A 10 -10.79 -15.01 3.77
N ASN A 11 -11.26 -13.90 3.25
CA ASN A 11 -10.72 -13.37 2.02
C ASN A 11 -9.69 -12.32 2.33
N ALA A 12 -8.50 -12.51 1.80
CA ALA A 12 -7.47 -11.50 1.87
C ALA A 12 -7.53 -10.72 0.55
N VAL A 13 -7.90 -9.47 0.62
CA VAL A 13 -8.07 -8.64 -0.56
C VAL A 13 -7.06 -7.51 -0.54
N ILE A 14 -6.30 -7.39 -1.61
CA ILE A 14 -5.30 -6.35 -1.77
C ILE A 14 -5.76 -5.42 -2.88
N TYR A 15 -5.83 -4.13 -2.59
CA TYR A 15 -6.25 -3.14 -3.56
C TYR A 15 -5.10 -2.23 -3.96
N GLY A 16 -5.18 -1.70 -5.17
CA GLY A 16 -4.29 -0.64 -5.60
C GLY A 16 -5.03 0.67 -5.64
N CYS A 17 -4.29 1.77 -5.77
CA CYS A 17 -4.88 3.09 -5.94
C CYS A 17 -4.42 3.69 -7.27
N SER A 18 -5.07 4.78 -7.66
CA SER A 18 -4.90 5.24 -9.03
C SER A 18 -3.66 6.10 -9.27
N GLY A 19 -3.24 6.85 -8.28
CA GLY A 19 -2.17 7.80 -8.51
C GLY A 19 -1.22 7.95 -7.34
N ARG A 20 -0.60 9.10 -7.26
CA ARG A 20 0.41 9.37 -6.23
C ARG A 20 -0.17 9.91 -4.95
N VAL A 21 -1.40 10.37 -5.03
CA VAL A 21 -2.12 10.93 -3.89
C VAL A 21 -3.45 10.24 -3.80
N LEU A 22 -3.90 9.97 -2.60
CA LEU A 22 -5.17 9.28 -2.41
C LEU A 22 -6.30 10.29 -2.57
N LYS A 23 -7.23 9.99 -3.47
CA LYS A 23 -8.37 10.87 -3.72
C LYS A 23 -9.46 10.64 -2.70
N SER A 24 -10.34 11.62 -2.54
CA SER A 24 -11.43 11.51 -1.58
C SER A 24 -12.33 10.32 -1.85
N GLU A 25 -12.61 10.05 -3.11
CA GLU A 25 -13.46 8.91 -3.45
C GLU A 25 -12.79 7.61 -3.06
N GLU A 26 -11.47 7.55 -3.24
CA GLU A 26 -10.73 6.36 -2.85
C GLU A 26 -10.70 6.20 -1.34
N LYS A 27 -10.55 7.29 -0.62
CA LYS A 27 -10.60 7.23 0.83
C LYS A 27 -11.93 6.68 1.33
N SER A 28 -13.01 7.17 0.77
CA SER A 28 -14.33 6.68 1.14
C SER A 28 -14.49 5.21 0.84
N PHE A 29 -14.05 4.82 -0.34
CA PHE A 29 -14.17 3.44 -0.77
C PHE A 29 -13.36 2.51 0.14
N PHE A 30 -12.12 2.85 0.42
CA PHE A 30 -11.26 1.99 1.24
C PHE A 30 -11.72 1.97 2.70
N THR A 31 -12.24 3.08 3.19
CA THR A 31 -12.78 3.11 4.53
C THR A 31 -13.97 2.17 4.65
N ASP A 32 -14.77 2.09 3.61
CA ASP A 32 -15.94 1.25 3.59
C ASP A 32 -15.58 -0.23 3.42
N VAL A 33 -14.71 -0.52 2.46
CA VAL A 33 -14.37 -1.89 2.11
C VAL A 33 -13.36 -2.51 3.07
N ARG A 34 -12.44 -1.72 3.56
CA ARG A 34 -11.40 -2.15 4.51
C ARG A 34 -10.61 -3.33 3.99
N PRO A 35 -9.83 -3.15 2.94
CA PRO A 35 -9.04 -4.25 2.40
C PRO A 35 -7.99 -4.73 3.40
N THR A 36 -7.48 -5.91 3.17
CA THR A 36 -6.43 -6.49 4.00
C THR A 36 -5.12 -5.74 3.85
N GLY A 37 -4.86 -5.25 2.65
CA GLY A 37 -3.62 -4.52 2.39
C GLY A 37 -3.71 -3.82 1.06
N PHE A 38 -2.58 -3.27 0.62
CA PHE A 38 -2.53 -2.50 -0.62
C PHE A 38 -1.33 -2.89 -1.45
N ILE A 39 -1.40 -2.62 -2.74
CA ILE A 39 -0.26 -2.80 -3.61
C ILE A 39 -0.04 -1.50 -4.37
N LEU A 40 1.21 -1.09 -4.47
CA LEU A 40 1.59 0.10 -5.21
C LEU A 40 2.35 -0.30 -6.47
N PHE A 41 2.17 0.50 -7.49
CA PHE A 41 2.84 0.30 -8.75
C PHE A 41 3.74 1.50 -9.01
N GLU A 42 4.53 1.42 -10.04
CA GLU A 42 5.44 2.50 -10.37
C GLU A 42 4.71 3.84 -10.48
N ARG A 43 3.53 3.82 -11.05
CA ARG A 43 2.74 5.04 -11.22
C ARG A 43 2.37 5.73 -9.90
N ASN A 44 2.40 4.98 -8.81
CA ASN A 44 2.05 5.51 -7.50
C ASN A 44 3.25 6.11 -6.77
N CYS A 45 4.44 5.92 -7.28
CA CYS A 45 5.65 6.24 -6.54
C CYS A 45 6.48 7.27 -7.27
N GLN A 46 6.77 8.37 -6.61
CA GLN A 46 7.61 9.40 -7.17
C GLN A 46 8.90 9.55 -6.36
N ASN A 47 8.78 9.58 -5.05
CA ASN A 47 9.94 9.67 -4.16
C ASN A 47 9.52 9.12 -2.80
N PRO A 48 10.46 8.85 -1.92
CA PRO A 48 10.14 8.22 -0.63
C PRO A 48 9.16 9.02 0.22
N ASP A 49 9.29 10.34 0.23
CA ASP A 49 8.40 11.16 1.05
C ASP A 49 6.96 11.09 0.57
N GLN A 50 6.79 11.16 -0.75
CA GLN A 50 5.45 11.08 -1.34
C GLN A 50 4.84 9.70 -1.07
N VAL A 51 5.62 8.65 -1.23
CA VAL A 51 5.12 7.30 -0.99
C VAL A 51 4.74 7.11 0.47
N ARG A 52 5.53 7.66 1.38
CA ARG A 52 5.22 7.56 2.79
C ARG A 52 3.88 8.21 3.11
N ARG A 53 3.61 9.36 2.54
CA ARG A 53 2.32 10.02 2.74
C ARG A 53 1.18 9.20 2.17
N LEU A 54 1.37 8.67 0.97
CA LEU A 54 0.33 7.84 0.34
C LEU A 54 0.03 6.63 1.21
N VAL A 55 1.07 5.96 1.70
CA VAL A 55 0.89 4.78 2.54
C VAL A 55 0.18 5.15 3.84
N ASN A 56 0.57 6.26 4.46
CA ASN A 56 -0.09 6.69 5.68
C ASN A 56 -1.58 6.94 5.45
N ASP A 57 -1.92 7.55 4.35
CA ASP A 57 -3.32 7.80 4.02
C ASP A 57 -4.08 6.50 3.81
N LEU A 58 -3.46 5.55 3.13
CA LEU A 58 -4.08 4.25 2.91
C LEU A 58 -4.31 3.51 4.23
N LEU A 59 -3.32 3.49 5.09
CA LEU A 59 -3.44 2.81 6.36
C LEU A 59 -4.45 3.49 7.27
N ASP A 60 -4.53 4.81 7.21
CA ASP A 60 -5.54 5.52 7.98
C ASP A 60 -6.94 5.13 7.57
N CYS A 61 -7.17 4.88 6.30
CA CYS A 61 -8.50 4.50 5.83
C CYS A 61 -8.99 3.22 6.49
N ILE A 62 -8.08 2.28 6.68
CA ILE A 62 -8.49 0.99 7.23
C ILE A 62 -8.23 0.88 8.73
N GLY A 63 -7.60 1.89 9.31
CA GLY A 63 -7.35 1.89 10.75
C GLY A 63 -6.42 0.79 11.22
N ASN A 64 -5.50 0.39 10.37
CA ASN A 64 -4.59 -0.69 10.72
C ASN A 64 -3.19 -0.36 10.22
N ASN A 65 -2.32 0.01 11.12
CA ASN A 65 -0.96 0.41 10.76
C ASN A 65 -0.07 -0.76 10.39
N TYR A 66 -0.57 -1.96 10.53
CA TYR A 66 0.22 -3.15 10.24
C TYR A 66 -0.20 -3.86 8.97
N ALA A 67 -1.16 -3.32 8.25
CA ALA A 67 -1.58 -3.93 7.00
C ALA A 67 -0.42 -3.97 6.02
N PRO A 68 -0.26 -5.04 5.27
CA PRO A 68 0.84 -5.13 4.32
C PRO A 68 0.68 -4.16 3.18
N ILE A 69 1.77 -3.52 2.81
CA ILE A 69 1.84 -2.68 1.63
C ILE A 69 2.87 -3.33 0.71
N LEU A 70 2.41 -3.76 -0.42
CA LEU A 70 3.27 -4.42 -1.39
C LEU A 70 3.65 -3.45 -2.48
N ILE A 71 4.74 -3.69 -3.15
CA ILE A 71 5.12 -2.89 -4.29
C ILE A 71 5.47 -3.81 -5.45
N ASP A 72 4.91 -3.50 -6.61
CA ASP A 72 5.20 -4.24 -7.82
C ASP A 72 6.40 -3.58 -8.48
N GLN A 73 7.53 -4.24 -8.43
CA GLN A 73 8.76 -3.70 -8.99
C GLN A 73 9.04 -4.34 -10.32
N GLU A 74 9.49 -3.55 -11.24
CA GLU A 74 9.96 -4.06 -12.53
C GLU A 74 8.99 -5.00 -13.22
N GLY A 75 7.72 -4.69 -13.08
CA GLY A 75 6.72 -5.40 -13.86
C GLY A 75 6.42 -6.80 -13.42
N GLY A 76 6.76 -7.17 -12.21
CA GLY A 76 6.41 -8.51 -11.78
C GLY A 76 6.93 -8.91 -10.44
N ALA A 77 8.04 -8.33 -10.04
CA ALA A 77 8.58 -8.66 -8.73
C ALA A 77 7.83 -7.87 -7.67
N VAL A 78 7.24 -8.56 -6.73
CA VAL A 78 6.45 -7.92 -5.68
C VAL A 78 7.17 -8.11 -4.36
N SER A 79 7.31 -7.04 -3.59
CA SER A 79 7.93 -7.13 -2.29
C SER A 79 7.20 -6.24 -1.30
N ARG A 80 7.51 -6.40 -0.02
CA ARG A 80 6.90 -5.57 0.99
C ARG A 80 7.56 -4.21 1.01
N LEU A 81 6.72 -3.21 1.02
CA LEU A 81 7.20 -1.85 0.96
C LEU A 81 7.76 -1.37 2.28
N ASP A 82 7.35 -1.96 3.38
CA ASP A 82 7.82 -1.51 4.68
C ASP A 82 9.34 -1.66 4.81
N ASN A 83 9.94 -2.52 4.03
CA ASN A 83 11.39 -2.61 4.01
C ASN A 83 12.03 -1.42 3.33
N ILE A 84 11.25 -0.66 2.58
CA ILE A 84 11.75 0.44 1.81
C ILE A 84 11.44 1.78 2.45
N ILE A 85 10.24 1.94 2.98
CA ILE A 85 9.81 3.23 3.47
C ILE A 85 9.63 3.33 4.97
N ASN A 86 9.90 2.28 5.70
CA ASN A 86 9.83 2.33 7.14
C ASN A 86 10.82 3.38 7.61
N PRO A 87 10.40 4.37 8.40
CA PRO A 87 11.30 5.46 8.78
C PRO A 87 12.56 4.98 9.47
N SER A 88 12.47 3.93 10.26
CA SER A 88 13.64 3.43 10.92
C SER A 88 14.60 2.78 9.95
N GLN A 89 14.10 2.37 8.80
CA GLN A 89 14.94 1.82 7.78
C GLN A 89 15.56 2.91 6.93
N PHE A 90 14.78 3.93 6.62
CA PHE A 90 15.30 5.00 5.84
C PHE A 90 16.52 5.62 6.49
N GLY A 91 16.52 5.72 7.76
CA GLY A 91 17.64 6.35 8.41
C GLY A 91 18.88 5.52 8.37
N LYS A 92 18.75 4.30 8.09
CA LYS A 92 19.80 3.43 8.10
C LYS A 92 20.28 3.04 6.83
N LYS A 93 19.99 3.08 6.17
CA LYS A 93 20.42 2.62 5.13
C LYS A 93 20.09 1.85 4.38
N ARG A 94 19.79 1.49 4.23
CA ARG A 94 19.52 0.74 3.58
C ARG A 94 18.72 0.89 2.90
N LEU A 95 18.45 1.20 2.48
CA LEU A 95 17.46 1.25 1.79
C LEU A 95 17.82 0.99 0.66
#